data_13ad6815d52ca42d0b71331e256e1dac
#
_entry.id   13ad6815d52ca42d0b71331e256e1dac
#
_cell.length_a   1.000
_cell.length_b   1.000
_cell.length_c   1.000
_cell.angle_alpha   90.00
_cell.angle_beta   90.00
_cell.angle_gamma   90.00
#
_symmetry.space_group_name_H-M   'P 1'
#
loop_
_entity.id
_entity.type
_entity.pdbx_description
1 polymer ?
#
loop_
_entity_poly.entity_id
_entity_poly.type
_entity_poly.pdbx_seq_one_letter_code
_entity_poly.pdbx_strand_id
1 'polypeptide(L)'
;MKLSVKKILNYKLEGIKMAKMFYEKDTNLGLLQGKKVAVIGFGSQGHAHALNLHESGVDVVVGLYEGSKSWDKVKEAGLEVATTAEAAKKADIIMILVPDEKQAKLYREEIEPYLEDGNALVFAHGFNIHFKQIVPPSNVDVFMI
;
A
#
# COMPACT_ATOMS: atom_id res chain seq x y z
N MET A 1 44.60 -10.62 29.47
CA MET A 1 44.34 -10.74 28.03
C MET A 1 43.33 -9.66 27.63
N LYS A 2 43.79 -8.53 27.06
CA LYS A 2 42.94 -7.41 26.67
C LYS A 2 42.40 -7.70 25.25
N LEU A 3 41.15 -8.08 25.12
CA LEU A 3 40.46 -8.11 23.82
C LEU A 3 40.33 -6.68 23.31
N SER A 4 40.90 -6.42 22.16
CA SER A 4 40.83 -5.10 21.49
C SER A 4 39.38 -4.71 21.23
N VAL A 5 39.05 -3.46 21.55
CA VAL A 5 37.70 -2.87 21.28
C VAL A 5 37.25 -3.09 19.85
N LYS A 6 38.18 -3.10 18.88
CA LYS A 6 37.94 -3.46 17.50
C LYS A 6 37.36 -4.87 17.28
N LYS A 7 37.82 -5.85 18.09
CA LYS A 7 37.35 -7.24 18.00
C LYS A 7 35.93 -7.39 18.54
N ILE A 8 35.59 -6.62 19.60
CA ILE A 8 34.23 -6.60 20.17
C ILE A 8 33.25 -5.90 19.25
N LEU A 9 33.66 -4.82 18.55
CA LEU A 9 32.83 -4.13 17.54
C LEU A 9 32.54 -5.04 16.34
N ASN A 10 33.53 -5.78 15.84
CA ASN A 10 33.33 -6.70 14.74
C ASN A 10 32.40 -7.87 15.11
N TYR A 11 32.52 -8.43 16.30
CA TYR A 11 31.62 -9.50 16.78
C TYR A 11 30.15 -9.04 16.88
N LYS A 12 29.90 -7.75 17.18
CA LYS A 12 28.54 -7.18 17.20
C LYS A 12 27.99 -6.89 15.82
N LEU A 13 28.83 -6.70 14.80
CA LEU A 13 28.42 -6.37 13.43
C LEU A 13 28.22 -7.63 12.56
N GLU A 14 28.89 -8.74 12.85
CA GLU A 14 28.76 -9.99 12.09
C GLU A 14 27.40 -10.70 12.25
N GLY A 15 26.57 -10.30 13.21
CA GLY A 15 25.22 -10.85 13.43
C GLY A 15 24.07 -9.94 12.98
N ILE A 16 24.33 -8.69 12.61
CA ILE A 16 23.30 -7.75 12.20
C ILE A 16 23.28 -7.69 10.67
N LYS A 17 22.47 -8.55 10.07
CA LYS A 17 22.14 -8.43 8.65
C LYS A 17 21.34 -7.16 8.46
N MET A 18 22.00 -6.07 8.10
CA MET A 18 21.34 -4.80 7.79
C MET A 18 20.32 -5.00 6.66
N ALA A 19 19.13 -4.43 6.81
CA ALA A 19 18.14 -4.43 5.74
C ALA A 19 18.74 -3.74 4.49
N LYS A 20 18.44 -4.29 3.31
CA LYS A 20 18.82 -3.66 2.05
C LYS A 20 18.02 -2.37 1.90
N MET A 21 18.73 -1.25 1.78
CA MET A 21 18.13 0.04 1.49
C MET A 21 18.11 0.29 -0.01
N PHE A 22 16.99 0.78 -0.51
CA PHE A 22 16.81 1.15 -1.90
C PHE A 22 16.71 2.68 -2.00
N TYR A 23 17.33 3.24 -3.04
CA TYR A 23 17.32 4.66 -3.34
C TYR A 23 16.75 4.86 -4.76
N GLU A 24 16.50 6.10 -5.17
CA GLU A 24 15.92 6.42 -6.48
C GLU A 24 16.59 5.70 -7.65
N LYS A 25 17.93 5.63 -7.66
CA LYS A 25 18.71 4.88 -8.67
C LYS A 25 18.45 3.37 -8.72
N ASP A 26 17.89 2.81 -7.64
CA ASP A 26 17.59 1.39 -7.49
C ASP A 26 16.13 1.07 -7.84
N THR A 27 15.32 2.10 -8.18
CA THR A 27 13.90 2.00 -8.49
C THR A 27 13.64 2.14 -9.99
N ASN A 28 12.51 1.59 -10.41
CA ASN A 28 12.06 1.66 -11.80
C ASN A 28 10.55 1.90 -11.85
N LEU A 29 10.15 3.14 -12.11
CA LEU A 29 8.74 3.51 -12.25
C LEU A 29 8.05 2.76 -13.40
N GLY A 30 8.82 2.29 -14.39
CA GLY A 30 8.29 1.48 -15.47
C GLY A 30 7.60 0.18 -15.03
N LEU A 31 7.86 -0.30 -13.81
CA LEU A 31 7.16 -1.46 -13.23
C LEU A 31 5.68 -1.19 -12.97
N LEU A 32 5.28 0.08 -12.87
CA LEU A 32 3.88 0.50 -12.71
C LEU A 32 3.19 0.81 -14.03
N GLN A 33 3.91 0.76 -15.16
CA GLN A 33 3.30 0.99 -16.47
C GLN A 33 2.30 -0.11 -16.79
N GLY A 34 1.08 0.30 -17.15
CA GLY A 34 -0.03 -0.60 -17.45
C GLY A 34 -0.67 -1.22 -16.21
N LYS A 35 -0.23 -0.84 -15.00
CA LYS A 35 -0.84 -1.22 -13.74
C LYS A 35 -1.82 -0.16 -13.27
N LYS A 36 -2.97 -0.59 -12.76
CA LYS A 36 -3.95 0.29 -12.11
C LYS A 36 -3.79 0.20 -10.59
N VAL A 37 -3.71 1.35 -9.93
CA VAL A 37 -3.62 1.46 -8.47
C VAL A 37 -4.94 1.97 -7.92
N ALA A 38 -5.59 1.17 -7.07
CA ALA A 38 -6.72 1.63 -6.27
C ALA A 38 -6.24 2.22 -4.96
N VAL A 39 -6.62 3.47 -4.68
CA VAL A 39 -6.39 4.12 -3.40
C VAL A 39 -7.71 4.13 -2.63
N ILE A 40 -7.81 3.30 -1.59
CA ILE A 40 -9.03 3.13 -0.80
C ILE A 40 -9.04 4.12 0.35
N GLY A 41 -9.92 5.12 0.25
CA GLY A 41 -10.00 6.27 1.14
C GLY A 41 -9.35 7.53 0.56
N PHE A 42 -9.90 8.70 0.90
CA PHE A 42 -9.44 10.01 0.44
C PHE A 42 -9.32 10.99 1.60
N GLY A 43 -8.72 10.53 2.70
CA GLY A 43 -8.26 11.35 3.83
C GLY A 43 -6.93 12.01 3.49
N SER A 44 -6.20 12.50 4.50
CA SER A 44 -4.92 13.21 4.27
C SER A 44 -3.89 12.38 3.50
N GLN A 45 -3.71 11.12 3.88
CA GLN A 45 -2.79 10.21 3.16
C GLN A 45 -3.36 9.79 1.81
N GLY A 46 -4.61 9.36 1.74
CA GLY A 46 -5.24 8.92 0.48
C GLY A 46 -5.21 10.00 -0.59
N HIS A 47 -5.52 11.24 -0.23
CA HIS A 47 -5.42 12.38 -1.14
C HIS A 47 -3.97 12.57 -1.65
N ALA A 48 -2.99 12.60 -0.74
CA ALA A 48 -1.59 12.82 -1.11
C ALA A 48 -1.03 11.69 -1.99
N HIS A 49 -1.28 10.43 -1.61
CA HIS A 49 -0.81 9.27 -2.39
C HIS A 49 -1.47 9.21 -3.77
N ALA A 50 -2.79 9.42 -3.85
CA ALA A 50 -3.51 9.39 -5.13
C ALA A 50 -2.99 10.45 -6.11
N LEU A 51 -2.77 11.68 -5.64
CA LEU A 51 -2.22 12.75 -6.47
C LEU A 51 -0.77 12.48 -6.88
N ASN A 52 0.10 12.09 -5.95
CA ASN A 52 1.50 11.80 -6.27
C ASN A 52 1.64 10.68 -7.32
N LEU A 53 0.84 9.62 -7.20
CA LEU A 53 0.81 8.54 -8.19
C LEU A 53 0.31 9.05 -9.55
N HIS A 54 -0.78 9.79 -9.56
CA HIS A 54 -1.37 10.34 -10.78
C HIS A 54 -0.40 11.31 -11.50
N GLU A 55 0.22 12.23 -10.75
CA GLU A 55 1.22 13.17 -11.28
C GLU A 55 2.49 12.45 -11.80
N SER A 56 2.78 11.26 -11.28
CA SER A 56 3.84 10.38 -11.77
C SER A 56 3.44 9.55 -13.00
N GLY A 57 2.22 9.74 -13.54
CA GLY A 57 1.71 9.05 -14.73
C GLY A 57 1.18 7.64 -14.47
N VAL A 58 0.90 7.28 -13.21
CA VAL A 58 0.27 6.02 -12.85
C VAL A 58 -1.24 6.11 -13.03
N ASP A 59 -1.87 5.04 -13.52
CA ASP A 59 -3.33 4.93 -13.62
C ASP A 59 -3.93 4.69 -12.22
N VAL A 60 -4.68 5.67 -11.72
CA VAL A 60 -5.20 5.68 -10.34
C VAL A 60 -6.72 5.73 -10.34
N VAL A 61 -7.34 4.90 -9.51
CA VAL A 61 -8.74 4.98 -9.14
C VAL A 61 -8.87 5.15 -7.62
N VAL A 62 -9.71 6.06 -7.17
CA VAL A 62 -9.99 6.23 -5.73
C VAL A 62 -11.24 5.45 -5.37
N GLY A 63 -11.11 4.53 -4.42
CA GLY A 63 -12.22 3.74 -3.88
C GLY A 63 -12.83 4.39 -2.64
N LEU A 64 -14.12 4.68 -2.68
CA LEU A 64 -14.89 5.28 -1.58
C LEU A 64 -16.18 4.50 -1.33
N TYR A 65 -16.74 4.62 -0.13
CA TYR A 65 -18.10 4.13 0.12
C TYR A 65 -19.12 5.01 -0.60
N GLU A 66 -20.24 4.43 -0.99
CA GLU A 66 -21.33 5.13 -1.65
C GLU A 66 -21.87 6.27 -0.77
N GLY A 67 -22.00 7.46 -1.34
CA GLY A 67 -22.42 8.68 -0.61
C GLY A 67 -21.31 9.34 0.21
N SER A 68 -20.05 8.98 0.01
CA SER A 68 -18.92 9.65 0.66
C SER A 68 -18.85 11.14 0.29
N LYS A 69 -18.67 12.00 1.29
CA LYS A 69 -18.45 13.45 1.09
C LYS A 69 -17.19 13.79 0.29
N SER A 70 -16.28 12.84 0.13
CA SER A 70 -15.06 13.04 -0.64
C SER A 70 -15.23 12.75 -2.13
N TRP A 71 -16.39 12.24 -2.55
CA TRP A 71 -16.64 11.87 -3.95
C TRP A 71 -16.41 13.01 -4.93
N ASP A 72 -16.98 14.17 -4.64
CA ASP A 72 -16.83 15.36 -5.50
C ASP A 72 -15.40 15.91 -5.46
N LYS A 73 -14.74 15.86 -4.29
CA LYS A 73 -13.33 16.27 -4.17
C LYS A 73 -12.39 15.44 -5.03
N VAL A 74 -12.63 14.13 -5.15
CA VAL A 74 -11.84 13.25 -6.02
C VAL A 74 -12.04 13.64 -7.49
N LYS A 75 -13.28 13.91 -7.92
CA LYS A 75 -13.59 14.37 -9.26
C LYS A 75 -12.97 15.73 -9.58
N GLU A 76 -13.06 16.68 -8.64
CA GLU A 76 -12.44 18.01 -8.76
C GLU A 76 -10.91 17.93 -8.89
N ALA A 77 -10.30 16.92 -8.26
CA ALA A 77 -8.87 16.63 -8.41
C ALA A 77 -8.50 15.94 -9.73
N GLY A 78 -9.47 15.68 -10.62
CA GLY A 78 -9.25 15.04 -11.92
C GLY A 78 -9.00 13.52 -11.83
N LEU A 79 -9.32 12.89 -10.71
CA LEU A 79 -9.10 11.45 -10.48
C LEU A 79 -10.38 10.63 -10.79
N GLU A 80 -10.17 9.39 -11.24
CA GLU A 80 -11.25 8.41 -11.31
C GLU A 80 -11.73 8.07 -9.89
N VAL A 81 -13.05 8.02 -9.68
CA VAL A 81 -13.68 7.60 -8.43
C VAL A 81 -14.68 6.48 -8.68
N ALA A 82 -14.67 5.49 -7.79
CA ALA A 82 -15.56 4.34 -7.83
C ALA A 82 -15.93 3.89 -6.40
N THR A 83 -16.84 2.95 -6.26
CA THR A 83 -17.02 2.27 -4.98
C THR A 83 -15.76 1.46 -4.64
N THR A 84 -15.54 1.15 -3.34
CA THR A 84 -14.38 0.35 -2.93
C THR A 84 -14.30 -0.98 -3.69
N ALA A 85 -15.44 -1.67 -3.81
CA ALA A 85 -15.52 -2.94 -4.52
C ALA A 85 -15.18 -2.81 -6.02
N GLU A 86 -15.70 -1.79 -6.69
CA GLU A 86 -15.39 -1.53 -8.10
C GLU A 86 -13.93 -1.15 -8.33
N ALA A 87 -13.36 -0.35 -7.42
CA ALA A 87 -11.96 0.03 -7.47
C ALA A 87 -11.06 -1.19 -7.25
N ALA A 88 -11.35 -2.03 -6.25
CA ALA A 88 -10.61 -3.26 -5.98
C ALA A 88 -10.65 -4.22 -7.18
N LYS A 89 -11.82 -4.40 -7.80
CA LYS A 89 -12.00 -5.27 -8.96
C LYS A 89 -11.18 -4.85 -10.19
N LYS A 90 -10.92 -3.55 -10.34
CA LYS A 90 -10.20 -2.99 -11.50
C LYS A 90 -8.69 -2.94 -11.31
N ALA A 91 -8.21 -3.05 -10.07
CA ALA A 91 -6.84 -2.70 -9.72
C ALA A 91 -5.91 -3.92 -9.65
N ASP A 92 -4.65 -3.70 -10.03
CA ASP A 92 -3.54 -4.63 -9.77
C ASP A 92 -2.97 -4.43 -8.36
N ILE A 93 -2.99 -3.18 -7.88
CA ILE A 93 -2.42 -2.78 -6.60
C ILE A 93 -3.50 -2.04 -5.80
N ILE A 94 -3.77 -2.48 -4.58
CA ILE A 94 -4.82 -1.93 -3.74
C ILE A 94 -4.21 -1.36 -2.47
N MET A 95 -4.19 -0.04 -2.36
CA MET A 95 -3.64 0.71 -1.23
C MET A 95 -4.76 1.08 -0.25
N ILE A 96 -4.74 0.50 0.95
CA ILE A 96 -5.80 0.65 1.95
C ILE A 96 -5.40 1.75 2.94
N LEU A 97 -6.03 2.94 2.81
CA LEU A 97 -5.73 4.14 3.58
C LEU A 97 -6.92 4.67 4.39
N VAL A 98 -7.90 3.83 4.66
CA VAL A 98 -8.96 4.12 5.64
C VAL A 98 -8.44 3.87 7.07
N PRO A 99 -9.10 4.42 8.11
CA PRO A 99 -8.72 4.17 9.51
C PRO A 99 -8.63 2.68 9.85
N ASP A 100 -7.63 2.30 10.68
CA ASP A 100 -7.29 0.91 10.97
C ASP A 100 -8.47 0.07 11.46
N GLU A 101 -9.33 0.64 12.30
CA GLU A 101 -10.51 -0.02 12.84
C GLU A 101 -11.57 -0.37 11.79
N LYS A 102 -11.51 0.25 10.62
CA LYS A 102 -12.44 -0.01 9.50
C LYS A 102 -11.88 -0.97 8.47
N GLN A 103 -10.56 -1.12 8.40
CA GLN A 103 -9.88 -1.85 7.34
C GLN A 103 -10.29 -3.32 7.27
N ALA A 104 -10.35 -4.01 8.43
CA ALA A 104 -10.63 -5.44 8.45
C ALA A 104 -12.04 -5.79 7.94
N LYS A 105 -13.04 -4.98 8.25
CA LYS A 105 -14.40 -5.15 7.73
C LYS A 105 -14.45 -4.86 6.23
N LEU A 106 -13.92 -3.71 5.84
CA LEU A 106 -13.88 -3.27 4.44
C LEU A 106 -13.15 -4.29 3.55
N TYR A 107 -12.02 -4.81 4.04
CA TYR A 107 -11.25 -5.82 3.34
C TYR A 107 -12.10 -7.07 3.05
N ARG A 108 -12.73 -7.66 4.05
CA ARG A 108 -13.55 -8.87 3.89
C ARG A 108 -14.76 -8.68 2.99
N GLU A 109 -15.41 -7.51 3.07
CA GLU A 109 -16.67 -7.27 2.37
C GLU A 109 -16.47 -6.75 0.95
N GLU A 110 -15.44 -5.91 0.70
CA GLU A 110 -15.34 -5.13 -0.53
C GLU A 110 -14.02 -5.31 -1.29
N ILE A 111 -13.00 -5.97 -0.72
CA ILE A 111 -11.70 -6.15 -1.37
C ILE A 111 -11.38 -7.63 -1.60
N GLU A 112 -11.38 -8.43 -0.55
CA GLU A 112 -11.01 -9.85 -0.60
C GLU A 112 -11.74 -10.65 -1.69
N PRO A 113 -13.07 -10.45 -1.92
CA PRO A 113 -13.79 -11.19 -2.97
C PRO A 113 -13.32 -10.92 -4.41
N TYR A 114 -12.53 -9.87 -4.62
CA TYR A 114 -12.05 -9.43 -5.94
C TYR A 114 -10.54 -9.56 -6.10
N LEU A 115 -9.84 -10.15 -5.12
CA LEU A 115 -8.41 -10.39 -5.22
C LEU A 115 -8.12 -11.52 -6.20
N GLU A 116 -7.15 -11.29 -7.09
CA GLU A 116 -6.67 -12.22 -8.09
C GLU A 116 -5.17 -12.50 -7.89
N ASP A 117 -4.67 -13.56 -8.52
CA ASP A 117 -3.25 -13.89 -8.53
C ASP A 117 -2.41 -12.73 -9.06
N GLY A 118 -1.39 -12.35 -8.29
CA GLY A 118 -0.48 -11.27 -8.66
C GLY A 118 -0.98 -9.87 -8.29
N ASN A 119 -2.12 -9.74 -7.62
CA ASN A 119 -2.49 -8.50 -6.98
C ASN A 119 -1.54 -8.18 -5.83
N ALA A 120 -1.49 -6.91 -5.44
CA ALA A 120 -0.75 -6.44 -4.29
C ALA A 120 -1.62 -5.61 -3.35
N LEU A 121 -1.50 -5.86 -2.05
CA LEU A 121 -2.11 -5.07 -0.98
C LEU A 121 -1.06 -4.17 -0.34
N VAL A 122 -1.37 -2.89 -0.21
CA VAL A 122 -0.47 -1.89 0.35
C VAL A 122 -1.11 -1.24 1.58
N PHE A 123 -0.34 -1.13 2.64
CA PHE A 123 -0.77 -0.51 3.89
C PHE A 123 0.20 0.61 4.28
N ALA A 124 -0.31 1.68 4.89
CA ALA A 124 0.52 2.70 5.53
C ALA A 124 0.87 2.34 6.98
N HIS A 125 0.18 1.35 7.57
CA HIS A 125 0.40 0.90 8.94
C HIS A 125 0.18 -0.62 9.07
N GLY A 126 1.09 -1.29 9.78
CA GLY A 126 1.11 -2.75 9.89
C GLY A 126 0.12 -3.37 10.89
N PHE A 127 -0.73 -2.58 11.56
CA PHE A 127 -1.62 -3.04 12.63
C PHE A 127 -2.47 -4.25 12.22
N ASN A 128 -3.23 -4.13 11.15
CA ASN A 128 -4.16 -5.16 10.72
C ASN A 128 -3.48 -6.47 10.28
N ILE A 129 -2.28 -6.37 9.70
CA ILE A 129 -1.46 -7.54 9.32
C ILE A 129 -0.82 -8.15 10.56
N HIS A 130 -0.19 -7.34 11.41
CA HIS A 130 0.49 -7.81 12.61
C HIS A 130 -0.45 -8.54 13.58
N PHE A 131 -1.62 -7.97 13.84
CA PHE A 131 -2.63 -8.56 14.71
C PHE A 131 -3.58 -9.54 14.01
N LYS A 132 -3.29 -9.91 12.77
CA LYS A 132 -4.08 -10.87 11.98
C LYS A 132 -5.57 -10.51 11.86
N GLN A 133 -5.87 -9.21 11.86
CA GLN A 133 -7.23 -8.73 11.56
C GLN A 133 -7.54 -8.87 10.06
N ILE A 134 -6.47 -8.79 9.23
CA ILE A 134 -6.46 -9.09 7.79
C ILE A 134 -5.41 -10.18 7.58
N VAL A 135 -5.80 -11.27 6.94
CA VAL A 135 -4.92 -12.38 6.55
C VAL A 135 -5.06 -12.55 5.04
N PRO A 136 -4.20 -11.90 4.25
CA PRO A 136 -4.24 -12.02 2.80
C PRO A 136 -3.96 -13.46 2.32
N PRO A 137 -4.51 -13.87 1.18
CA PRO A 137 -4.18 -15.15 0.57
C PRO A 137 -2.71 -15.16 0.11
N SER A 138 -2.12 -16.36 0.03
CA SER A 138 -0.69 -16.55 -0.25
C SER A 138 -0.25 -16.18 -1.67
N ASN A 139 -1.18 -15.96 -2.57
CA ASN A 139 -0.98 -15.58 -3.97
C ASN A 139 -1.06 -14.06 -4.21
N VAL A 140 -1.14 -13.28 -3.13
CA VAL A 140 -1.21 -11.82 -3.15
C VAL A 140 0.01 -11.25 -2.42
N ASP A 141 0.69 -10.30 -3.04
CA ASP A 141 1.81 -9.60 -2.42
C ASP A 141 1.31 -8.60 -1.37
N VAL A 142 2.07 -8.45 -0.28
CA VAL A 142 1.74 -7.51 0.80
C VAL A 142 2.96 -6.69 1.15
N PHE A 143 2.82 -5.36 1.11
CA PHE A 143 3.88 -4.46 1.53
C PHE A 143 3.34 -3.20 2.22
N MET A 144 4.26 -2.43 2.82
CA MET A 144 3.95 -1.20 3.54
C MET A 144 4.86 -0.07 3.06
N ILE A 145 4.33 1.13 3.07
CA ILE A 145 5.02 2.40 2.82
C ILE A 145 4.68 3.41 3.90
#